data_ac1ad5e8c4846bdaf8713e43626aef1b
#
_entry.id   ac1ad5e8c4846bdaf8713e43626aef1b
#
_cell.length_a   1.000
_cell.length_b   1.000
_cell.length_c   1.000
_cell.angle_alpha   90.00
_cell.angle_beta   90.00
_cell.angle_gamma   90.00
#
_symmetry.space_group_name_H-M   'P 1'
#
loop_
_entity.id
_entity.type
_entity.pdbx_description
1 polymer ?
#
loop_
_entity_poly.entity_id
_entity_poly.type
_entity_poly.pdbx_seq_one_letter_code
_entity_poly.pdbx_strand_id
1 'polypeptide(L)'
;MTMRSATHSGPLHWFMCCALLLSSGLHAATKEWRFRVYLDEREIGYHHFSLIENGSETRMTTRAELEVTVLRIPVFSYMHENTERWSNGCLESIASVTDENGDLYRVDGDAAAGGFRVTTNDGEFVLPDCISTFAYWDREFLQHKALLNSQTGEYVDVEIDYIGERLLSAGEKTLSAHQYRLEGEDLELELWYSQEGHWLALQSSLEGGRLLRYEIEQ
;
A
#
# COMPACT_ATOMS: atom_id res chain seq x y z
N MET A 1 -57.59 -28.11 71.97
CA MET A 1 -57.64 -28.60 70.56
C MET A 1 -56.80 -27.72 69.75
N THR A 2 -55.49 -28.05 69.60
CA THR A 2 -54.42 -27.18 69.10
C THR A 2 -53.96 -27.71 67.74
N MET A 3 -54.17 -26.94 66.72
CA MET A 3 -53.61 -27.21 65.35
C MET A 3 -52.30 -26.53 65.19
N ARG A 4 -51.26 -27.30 64.94
CA ARG A 4 -49.89 -26.78 64.55
C ARG A 4 -49.86 -26.55 63.02
N SER A 5 -49.50 -25.40 62.65
CA SER A 5 -49.13 -25.02 61.26
C SER A 5 -47.66 -25.25 61.04
N ALA A 6 -47.32 -26.03 60.03
CA ALA A 6 -45.94 -26.31 59.61
C ALA A 6 -45.56 -25.37 58.49
N THR A 7 -44.55 -24.59 58.74
CA THR A 7 -43.91 -23.73 57.68
C THR A 7 -42.82 -24.50 56.95
N HIS A 8 -43.00 -24.71 55.65
CA HIS A 8 -41.98 -25.25 54.73
C HIS A 8 -41.16 -24.08 54.17
N SER A 9 -39.90 -24.03 54.56
CA SER A 9 -38.88 -23.21 53.95
C SER A 9 -38.18 -24.00 52.81
N GLY A 10 -38.43 -23.66 51.56
CA GLY A 10 -37.73 -24.19 50.41
C GLY A 10 -36.44 -23.41 50.14
N PRO A 11 -35.35 -24.07 49.68
CA PRO A 11 -34.09 -23.38 49.39
C PRO A 11 -34.15 -22.57 48.08
N LEU A 12 -33.81 -21.32 48.20
CA LEU A 12 -33.66 -20.38 47.10
C LEU A 12 -32.38 -20.71 46.29
N HIS A 13 -32.57 -21.33 45.11
CA HIS A 13 -31.47 -21.60 44.19
C HIS A 13 -31.09 -20.29 43.47
N TRP A 14 -29.93 -19.73 43.84
CA TRP A 14 -29.30 -18.58 43.19
C TRP A 14 -28.62 -19.08 41.90
N PHE A 15 -29.29 -18.92 40.76
CA PHE A 15 -28.68 -19.11 39.45
C PHE A 15 -27.65 -17.99 39.21
N MET A 16 -26.34 -18.30 39.39
CA MET A 16 -25.24 -17.47 39.02
C MET A 16 -25.06 -17.56 37.49
N CYS A 17 -25.63 -16.58 36.75
CA CYS A 17 -25.47 -16.45 35.31
C CYS A 17 -24.06 -15.96 35.02
N CYS A 18 -23.13 -16.89 34.69
CA CYS A 18 -21.79 -16.55 34.16
C CYS A 18 -21.95 -15.99 32.75
N ALA A 19 -21.98 -14.67 32.59
CA ALA A 19 -21.85 -13.99 31.30
C ALA A 19 -20.43 -14.22 30.79
N LEU A 20 -20.28 -15.15 29.87
CA LEU A 20 -19.04 -15.28 29.05
C LEU A 20 -18.94 -14.07 28.14
N LEU A 21 -18.12 -13.11 28.53
CA LEU A 21 -17.67 -12.04 27.65
C LEU A 21 -16.76 -12.65 26.57
N LEU A 22 -17.33 -12.94 25.41
CA LEU A 22 -16.58 -13.23 24.19
C LEU A 22 -15.89 -11.93 23.78
N SER A 23 -14.65 -11.74 24.20
CA SER A 23 -13.77 -10.73 23.64
C SER A 23 -13.46 -11.13 22.21
N SER A 24 -14.18 -10.53 21.24
CA SER A 24 -13.82 -10.56 19.84
C SER A 24 -12.49 -9.81 19.70
N GLY A 25 -11.38 -10.56 19.67
CA GLY A 25 -10.08 -9.98 19.35
C GLY A 25 -10.16 -9.36 17.96
N LEU A 26 -9.94 -8.04 17.84
CA LEU A 26 -9.65 -7.42 16.56
C LEU A 26 -8.39 -8.08 16.02
N HIS A 27 -8.54 -8.95 15.03
CA HIS A 27 -7.39 -9.45 14.28
C HIS A 27 -7.06 -8.41 13.22
N ALA A 28 -5.85 -7.91 13.23
CA ALA A 28 -5.33 -7.09 12.14
C ALA A 28 -5.32 -7.94 10.87
N ALA A 29 -5.96 -7.46 9.81
CA ALA A 29 -5.89 -8.10 8.51
C ALA A 29 -4.58 -7.69 7.84
N THR A 30 -3.81 -8.66 7.36
CA THR A 30 -2.59 -8.42 6.59
C THR A 30 -2.84 -8.79 5.13
N LYS A 31 -2.51 -7.90 4.21
CA LYS A 31 -2.51 -8.13 2.77
C LYS A 31 -1.09 -7.96 2.26
N GLU A 32 -0.68 -8.80 1.33
CA GLU A 32 0.65 -8.74 0.73
C GLU A 32 0.55 -8.75 -0.79
N TRP A 33 1.41 -7.97 -1.44
CA TRP A 33 1.67 -8.03 -2.87
C TRP A 33 3.16 -8.28 -3.04
N ARG A 34 3.51 -9.29 -3.81
CA ARG A 34 4.87 -9.64 -4.16
C ARG A 34 4.98 -9.62 -5.66
N PHE A 35 5.78 -8.69 -6.17
CA PHE A 35 5.99 -8.55 -7.60
C PHE A 35 7.41 -8.93 -7.96
N ARG A 36 7.56 -9.65 -9.06
CA ARG A 36 8.79 -9.70 -9.82
C ARG A 36 8.83 -8.52 -10.76
N VAL A 37 9.99 -7.93 -10.89
CA VAL A 37 10.21 -6.75 -11.73
C VAL A 37 11.07 -7.13 -12.92
N TYR A 38 10.58 -6.79 -14.11
CA TYR A 38 11.24 -7.07 -15.38
C TYR A 38 11.58 -5.77 -16.08
N LEU A 39 12.75 -5.73 -16.71
CA LEU A 39 13.14 -4.71 -17.65
C LEU A 39 13.20 -5.37 -19.03
N ASP A 40 12.24 -5.02 -19.90
CA ASP A 40 11.91 -5.77 -21.12
C ASP A 40 11.56 -7.24 -20.78
N GLU A 41 12.35 -8.21 -21.26
CA GLU A 41 12.13 -9.63 -20.97
C GLU A 41 13.03 -10.18 -19.83
N ARG A 42 13.83 -9.31 -19.19
CA ARG A 42 14.78 -9.73 -18.18
C ARG A 42 14.27 -9.39 -16.77
N GLU A 43 14.16 -10.40 -15.92
CA GLU A 43 13.93 -10.19 -14.49
C GLU A 43 15.14 -9.45 -13.88
N ILE A 44 14.86 -8.36 -13.16
CA ILE A 44 15.87 -7.49 -12.54
C ILE A 44 15.72 -7.41 -11.02
N GLY A 45 14.69 -8.01 -10.43
CA GLY A 45 14.49 -8.03 -8.99
C GLY A 45 13.05 -8.12 -8.57
N TYR A 46 12.74 -7.55 -7.39
CA TYR A 46 11.42 -7.64 -6.79
C TYR A 46 10.96 -6.32 -6.16
N HIS A 47 9.65 -6.22 -5.96
CA HIS A 47 9.02 -5.17 -5.17
C HIS A 47 7.90 -5.77 -4.32
N HIS A 48 8.05 -5.72 -3.00
CA HIS A 48 7.12 -6.29 -2.04
C HIS A 48 6.41 -5.19 -1.26
N PHE A 49 5.11 -5.42 -1.02
CA PHE A 49 4.24 -4.53 -0.24
C PHE A 49 3.54 -5.36 0.83
N SER A 50 3.49 -4.85 2.05
CA SER A 50 2.77 -5.44 3.17
C SER A 50 1.88 -4.40 3.82
N LEU A 51 0.58 -4.65 3.81
CA LEU A 51 -0.46 -3.80 4.37
C LEU A 51 -1.02 -4.44 5.63
N ILE A 52 -1.07 -3.68 6.72
CA ILE A 52 -1.70 -4.07 7.97
C ILE A 52 -2.81 -3.07 8.28
N GLU A 53 -4.05 -3.56 8.35
CA GLU A 53 -5.22 -2.77 8.71
C GLU A 53 -5.59 -3.04 10.18
N ASN A 54 -5.68 -1.98 10.98
CA ASN A 54 -6.07 -2.04 12.38
C ASN A 54 -7.08 -0.92 12.70
N GLY A 55 -8.37 -1.23 12.56
CA GLY A 55 -9.44 -0.26 12.69
C GLY A 55 -9.38 0.81 11.61
N SER A 56 -9.23 2.08 11.99
CA SER A 56 -9.10 3.21 11.05
C SER A 56 -7.66 3.48 10.62
N GLU A 57 -6.69 2.80 11.20
CA GLU A 57 -5.29 2.96 10.87
C GLU A 57 -4.83 1.89 9.90
N THR A 58 -4.13 2.29 8.86
CA THR A 58 -3.49 1.42 7.90
C THR A 58 -1.99 1.69 7.90
N ARG A 59 -1.19 0.62 7.93
CA ARG A 59 0.25 0.69 7.75
C ARG A 59 0.65 -0.03 6.48
N MET A 60 1.33 0.65 5.60
CA MET A 60 1.99 0.07 4.43
C MET A 60 3.49 0.02 4.66
N THR A 61 4.10 -1.11 4.37
CA THR A 61 5.56 -1.28 4.31
C THR A 61 5.93 -1.79 2.93
N THR A 62 6.92 -1.15 2.32
CA THR A 62 7.36 -1.43 0.95
C THR A 62 8.85 -1.73 0.95
N ARG A 63 9.27 -2.73 0.17
CA ARG A 63 10.68 -3.04 -0.09
C ARG A 63 10.89 -3.45 -1.54
N ALA A 64 11.80 -2.76 -2.23
CA ALA A 64 12.24 -3.10 -3.58
C ALA A 64 13.76 -3.29 -3.64
N GLU A 65 14.19 -4.26 -4.43
CA GLU A 65 15.59 -4.44 -4.81
C GLU A 65 15.64 -4.78 -6.29
N LEU A 66 16.33 -3.94 -7.07
CA LEU A 66 16.49 -4.11 -8.51
C LEU A 66 17.96 -4.02 -8.87
N GLU A 67 18.42 -4.90 -9.75
CA GLU A 67 19.78 -4.89 -10.27
C GLU A 67 19.80 -5.22 -11.78
N VAL A 68 20.47 -4.36 -12.54
CA VAL A 68 20.76 -4.63 -13.96
C VAL A 68 22.25 -4.90 -14.12
N THR A 69 22.59 -6.08 -14.65
CA THR A 69 23.98 -6.47 -14.95
C THR A 69 24.19 -6.63 -16.44
N VAL A 70 25.32 -6.16 -16.95
CA VAL A 70 25.79 -6.36 -18.33
C VAL A 70 27.15 -7.06 -18.26
N LEU A 71 27.29 -8.20 -18.91
CA LEU A 71 28.52 -9.02 -18.87
C LEU A 71 29.03 -9.30 -17.43
N ARG A 72 28.10 -9.51 -16.48
CA ARG A 72 28.35 -9.72 -15.04
C ARG A 72 28.86 -8.47 -14.30
N ILE A 73 28.75 -7.31 -14.88
CA ILE A 73 29.08 -6.05 -14.23
C ILE A 73 27.75 -5.37 -13.89
N PRO A 74 27.49 -5.05 -12.60
CA PRO A 74 26.33 -4.20 -12.24
C PRO A 74 26.45 -2.84 -12.92
N VAL A 75 25.41 -2.45 -13.64
CA VAL A 75 25.34 -1.14 -14.32
C VAL A 75 24.22 -0.28 -13.77
N PHE A 76 23.32 -0.88 -12.97
CA PHE A 76 22.28 -0.22 -12.23
C PHE A 76 21.95 -1.04 -10.98
N SER A 77 21.81 -0.36 -9.85
CA SER A 77 21.33 -0.91 -8.59
C SER A 77 20.31 0.05 -7.98
N TYR A 78 19.25 -0.51 -7.42
CA TYR A 78 18.20 0.25 -6.76
C TYR A 78 17.70 -0.53 -5.55
N MET A 79 17.63 0.15 -4.41
CA MET A 79 17.03 -0.35 -3.20
C MET A 79 16.10 0.72 -2.63
N HIS A 80 14.88 0.33 -2.25
CA HIS A 80 13.90 1.23 -1.67
C HIS A 80 13.22 0.55 -0.49
N GLU A 81 13.19 1.24 0.64
CA GLU A 81 12.42 0.85 1.82
C GLU A 81 11.53 2.03 2.22
N ASN A 82 10.24 1.75 2.43
CA ASN A 82 9.27 2.77 2.78
C ASN A 82 8.30 2.23 3.82
N THR A 83 7.92 3.06 4.79
CA THR A 83 6.83 2.83 5.73
C THR A 83 5.91 4.02 5.74
N GLU A 84 4.65 3.78 5.47
CA GLU A 84 3.58 4.78 5.48
C GLU A 84 2.53 4.42 6.53
N ARG A 85 1.98 5.43 7.16
CA ARG A 85 0.80 5.32 8.01
C ARG A 85 -0.31 6.18 7.43
N TRP A 86 -1.50 5.61 7.41
CA TRP A 86 -2.69 6.20 6.81
C TRP A 86 -3.84 6.18 7.80
N SER A 87 -4.66 7.21 7.76
CA SER A 87 -5.90 7.29 8.51
C SER A 87 -6.98 7.97 7.67
N ASN A 88 -8.16 7.35 7.59
CA ASN A 88 -9.30 7.87 6.82
C ASN A 88 -8.97 8.26 5.37
N GLY A 89 -8.12 7.49 4.67
CA GLY A 89 -7.69 7.75 3.30
C GLY A 89 -6.62 8.83 3.14
N CYS A 90 -6.14 9.44 4.22
CA CYS A 90 -5.09 10.46 4.21
C CYS A 90 -3.77 9.90 4.71
N LEU A 91 -2.67 10.31 4.09
CA LEU A 91 -1.32 10.01 4.59
C LEU A 91 -1.09 10.75 5.91
N GLU A 92 -0.78 10.00 6.98
CA GLU A 92 -0.46 10.53 8.31
C GLU A 92 1.06 10.67 8.52
N SER A 93 1.83 9.70 8.03
CA SER A 93 3.28 9.79 8.06
C SER A 93 3.92 8.91 6.99
N ILE A 94 5.13 9.29 6.59
CA ILE A 94 6.00 8.54 5.70
C ILE A 94 7.43 8.58 6.23
N ALA A 95 8.13 7.45 6.10
CA ALA A 95 9.56 7.36 6.29
C ALA A 95 10.14 6.42 5.24
N SER A 96 10.96 6.95 4.34
CA SER A 96 11.55 6.16 3.27
C SER A 96 13.04 6.45 3.06
N VAL A 97 13.71 5.44 2.52
CA VAL A 97 15.10 5.51 2.08
C VAL A 97 15.19 4.84 0.72
N THR A 98 15.77 5.54 -0.24
CA THR A 98 16.08 5.02 -1.57
C THR A 98 17.58 5.12 -1.80
N ASP A 99 18.20 4.03 -2.25
CA ASP A 99 19.57 4.01 -2.76
C ASP A 99 19.50 3.69 -4.25
N GLU A 100 19.87 4.65 -5.07
CA GLU A 100 19.97 4.47 -6.51
C GLU A 100 21.42 4.66 -6.95
N ASN A 101 22.09 3.57 -7.33
CA ASN A 101 23.50 3.57 -7.76
C ASN A 101 24.48 4.18 -6.72
N GLY A 102 24.12 4.15 -5.41
CA GLY A 102 24.88 4.77 -4.32
C GLY A 102 24.43 6.19 -3.95
N ASP A 103 23.54 6.79 -4.70
CA ASP A 103 22.89 8.06 -4.33
C ASP A 103 21.72 7.79 -3.38
N LEU A 104 21.82 8.38 -2.18
CA LEU A 104 20.87 8.16 -1.09
C LEU A 104 19.85 9.30 -1.02
N TYR A 105 18.57 8.95 -1.16
CA TYR A 105 17.43 9.83 -0.96
C TYR A 105 16.69 9.43 0.32
N ARG A 106 16.26 10.42 1.09
CA ARG A 106 15.44 10.23 2.30
C ARG A 106 14.21 11.11 2.22
N VAL A 107 13.06 10.52 2.55
CA VAL A 107 11.80 11.25 2.64
C VAL A 107 11.16 10.91 3.96
N ASP A 108 11.08 11.90 4.85
CA ASP A 108 10.35 11.82 6.11
C ASP A 108 9.19 12.83 6.05
N GLY A 109 8.03 12.46 6.54
CA GLY A 109 6.90 13.38 6.56
C GLY A 109 5.84 13.01 7.58
N ASP A 110 5.14 14.04 8.06
CA ASP A 110 4.07 13.91 9.04
C ASP A 110 2.95 14.92 8.77
N ALA A 111 1.70 14.48 9.01
CA ALA A 111 0.55 15.36 9.05
C ALA A 111 0.71 16.38 10.20
N ALA A 112 0.52 17.66 9.91
CA ALA A 112 0.69 18.75 10.86
C ALA A 112 -0.46 19.77 10.72
N ALA A 113 -0.57 20.68 11.68
CA ALA A 113 -1.51 21.77 11.55
C ALA A 113 -1.16 22.65 10.34
N GLY A 114 -2.05 22.68 9.35
CA GLY A 114 -1.92 23.48 8.12
C GLY A 114 -1.24 22.75 6.95
N GLY A 115 -1.21 21.41 6.97
CA GLY A 115 -0.76 20.60 5.84
C GLY A 115 0.09 19.42 6.24
N PHE A 116 0.63 18.75 5.24
CA PHE A 116 1.56 17.64 5.42
C PHE A 116 3.00 18.15 5.26
N ARG A 117 3.82 18.03 6.30
CA ARG A 117 5.22 18.46 6.28
C ARG A 117 6.08 17.35 5.71
N VAL A 118 6.94 17.69 4.75
CA VAL A 118 7.90 16.77 4.14
C VAL A 118 9.31 17.30 4.37
N THR A 119 10.22 16.42 4.74
CA THR A 119 11.65 16.65 4.85
C THR A 119 12.38 15.70 3.91
N THR A 120 13.25 16.25 3.05
CA THR A 120 14.09 15.50 2.12
C THR A 120 15.56 15.86 2.34
N ASN A 121 16.47 15.29 1.53
CA ASN A 121 17.87 15.70 1.52
C ASN A 121 18.05 17.18 1.15
N ASP A 122 17.11 17.75 0.38
CA ASP A 122 17.18 19.10 -0.18
C ASP A 122 16.52 20.16 0.70
N GLY A 123 15.79 19.74 1.74
CA GLY A 123 15.13 20.64 2.69
C GLY A 123 13.76 20.21 3.15
N GLU A 124 13.03 21.17 3.72
CA GLU A 124 11.69 20.98 4.28
C GLU A 124 10.67 21.85 3.54
N PHE A 125 9.49 21.32 3.29
CA PHE A 125 8.35 22.04 2.71
C PHE A 125 7.02 21.49 3.24
N VAL A 126 5.93 22.20 2.95
CA VAL A 126 4.59 21.82 3.40
C VAL A 126 3.69 21.65 2.19
N LEU A 127 3.04 20.49 2.15
CA LEU A 127 2.03 20.11 1.16
C LEU A 127 0.61 20.37 1.69
N PRO A 128 -0.42 20.32 0.84
CA PRO A 128 -1.81 20.40 1.28
C PRO A 128 -2.14 19.35 2.34
N ASP A 129 -3.26 19.55 3.04
CA ASP A 129 -3.84 18.53 3.91
C ASP A 129 -4.31 17.33 3.09
N CYS A 130 -4.25 16.13 3.69
CA CYS A 130 -4.81 14.91 3.11
C CYS A 130 -4.26 14.58 1.71
N ILE A 131 -2.94 14.48 1.63
CA ILE A 131 -2.26 14.03 0.41
C ILE A 131 -2.25 12.51 0.28
N SER A 132 -1.94 12.03 -0.92
CA SER A 132 -1.64 10.63 -1.22
C SER A 132 -0.22 10.49 -1.79
N THR A 133 0.34 9.30 -1.64
CA THR A 133 1.51 8.84 -2.40
C THR A 133 1.04 8.07 -3.65
N PHE A 134 1.98 7.46 -4.38
CA PHE A 134 1.68 6.46 -5.41
C PHE A 134 1.19 5.15 -4.77
N ALA A 135 0.07 5.24 -4.04
CA ALA A 135 -0.52 4.16 -3.23
C ALA A 135 -1.28 3.15 -4.09
N TYR A 136 -0.60 2.47 -5.02
CA TYR A 136 -1.21 1.53 -6.01
C TYR A 136 -2.12 0.47 -5.38
N TRP A 137 -1.91 0.14 -4.13
CA TRP A 137 -2.71 -0.81 -3.35
C TRP A 137 -4.11 -0.30 -2.98
N ASP A 138 -4.32 1.04 -3.00
CA ASP A 138 -5.60 1.69 -2.72
C ASP A 138 -6.09 2.45 -3.95
N ARG A 139 -7.21 2.02 -4.52
CA ARG A 139 -7.78 2.66 -5.72
C ARG A 139 -8.24 4.11 -5.50
N GLU A 140 -8.38 4.55 -4.26
CA GLU A 140 -8.75 5.95 -3.99
C GLU A 140 -7.65 6.92 -4.46
N PHE A 141 -6.38 6.49 -4.51
CA PHE A 141 -5.31 7.32 -5.04
C PHE A 141 -5.54 7.76 -6.50
N LEU A 142 -6.30 6.98 -7.30
CA LEU A 142 -6.67 7.32 -8.68
C LEU A 142 -7.52 8.59 -8.83
N GLN A 143 -8.02 9.14 -7.73
CA GLN A 143 -8.80 10.38 -7.70
C GLN A 143 -7.96 11.63 -7.43
N HIS A 144 -6.70 11.46 -7.04
CA HIS A 144 -5.79 12.55 -6.76
C HIS A 144 -5.22 13.14 -8.04
N LYS A 145 -4.92 14.44 -8.01
CA LYS A 145 -4.30 15.19 -9.11
C LYS A 145 -2.82 15.47 -8.88
N ALA A 146 -2.34 15.20 -7.68
CA ALA A 146 -0.93 15.26 -7.34
C ALA A 146 -0.62 14.19 -6.30
N LEU A 147 0.55 13.58 -6.39
CA LEU A 147 1.00 12.46 -5.56
C LEU A 147 2.41 12.73 -5.04
N LEU A 148 2.63 12.38 -3.78
CA LEU A 148 3.98 12.42 -3.20
C LEU A 148 4.77 11.20 -3.67
N ASN A 149 5.89 11.44 -4.31
CA ASN A 149 6.85 10.40 -4.66
C ASN A 149 7.63 9.98 -3.41
N SER A 150 7.40 8.77 -2.94
CA SER A 150 8.07 8.23 -1.75
C SER A 150 9.57 7.99 -1.93
N GLN A 151 10.09 8.03 -3.17
CA GLN A 151 11.50 7.82 -3.47
C GLN A 151 12.32 9.11 -3.38
N THR A 152 11.77 10.22 -3.90
CA THR A 152 12.45 11.50 -4.02
C THR A 152 11.91 12.60 -3.12
N GLY A 153 10.64 12.47 -2.69
CA GLY A 153 9.90 13.50 -1.96
C GLY A 153 9.25 14.55 -2.84
N GLU A 154 9.34 14.44 -4.14
CA GLU A 154 8.66 15.33 -5.08
C GLU A 154 7.14 15.18 -5.00
N TYR A 155 6.43 16.30 -5.09
CA TYR A 155 4.97 16.30 -5.20
C TYR A 155 4.58 16.52 -6.65
N VAL A 156 4.24 15.42 -7.33
CA VAL A 156 4.09 15.35 -8.79
C VAL A 156 2.63 15.53 -9.18
N ASP A 157 2.35 16.50 -10.05
CA ASP A 157 1.04 16.60 -10.69
C ASP A 157 0.83 15.42 -11.65
N VAL A 158 -0.36 14.81 -11.58
CA VAL A 158 -0.69 13.62 -12.38
C VAL A 158 -2.06 13.75 -13.05
N GLU A 159 -2.17 13.19 -14.24
CA GLU A 159 -3.42 12.91 -14.92
C GLU A 159 -3.66 11.41 -14.96
N ILE A 160 -4.87 10.96 -14.56
CA ILE A 160 -5.18 9.54 -14.45
C ILE A 160 -6.46 9.24 -15.23
N ASP A 161 -6.32 8.42 -16.27
CA ASP A 161 -7.39 8.05 -17.17
C ASP A 161 -7.78 6.57 -17.04
N TYR A 162 -9.08 6.31 -17.02
CA TYR A 162 -9.60 4.96 -17.17
C TYR A 162 -9.62 4.56 -18.64
N ILE A 163 -8.81 3.58 -19.02
CA ILE A 163 -8.69 3.11 -20.42
C ILE A 163 -9.75 2.09 -20.78
N GLY A 164 -10.30 1.38 -19.79
CA GLY A 164 -11.33 0.36 -19.98
C GLY A 164 -10.92 -1.02 -19.49
N GLU A 165 -11.76 -2.02 -19.78
CA GLU A 165 -11.42 -3.40 -19.51
C GLU A 165 -10.47 -3.94 -20.59
N ARG A 166 -9.45 -4.68 -20.14
CA ARG A 166 -8.45 -5.30 -21.00
C ARG A 166 -8.11 -6.69 -20.48
N LEU A 167 -7.60 -7.53 -21.39
CA LEU A 167 -7.03 -8.81 -21.01
C LEU A 167 -5.59 -8.60 -20.56
N LEU A 168 -5.31 -8.99 -19.31
CA LEU A 168 -3.98 -9.02 -18.71
C LEU A 168 -3.46 -10.45 -18.72
N SER A 169 -2.27 -10.66 -19.30
CA SER A 169 -1.56 -11.93 -19.17
C SER A 169 -0.77 -11.93 -17.85
N ALA A 170 -1.08 -12.86 -16.97
CA ALA A 170 -0.41 -13.06 -15.70
C ALA A 170 0.10 -14.50 -15.62
N GLY A 171 1.36 -14.71 -16.01
CA GLY A 171 1.92 -16.05 -16.23
C GLY A 171 1.15 -16.82 -17.30
N GLU A 172 0.65 -18.01 -16.94
CA GLU A 172 -0.16 -18.86 -17.84
C GLU A 172 -1.64 -18.47 -17.90
N LYS A 173 -2.07 -17.53 -17.08
CA LYS A 173 -3.49 -17.11 -17.00
C LYS A 173 -3.72 -15.80 -17.74
N THR A 174 -4.92 -15.67 -18.30
CA THR A 174 -5.44 -14.41 -18.84
C THR A 174 -6.61 -13.96 -17.99
N LEU A 175 -6.53 -12.75 -17.46
CA LEU A 175 -7.53 -12.16 -16.58
C LEU A 175 -8.14 -10.93 -17.25
N SER A 176 -9.45 -10.70 -17.06
CA SER A 176 -10.05 -9.41 -17.37
C SER A 176 -9.72 -8.43 -16.26
N ALA A 177 -9.17 -7.28 -16.60
CA ALA A 177 -8.73 -6.27 -15.64
C ALA A 177 -9.13 -4.87 -16.11
N HIS A 178 -9.36 -3.98 -15.16
CA HIS A 178 -9.50 -2.54 -15.40
C HIS A 178 -8.13 -1.93 -15.59
N GLN A 179 -7.91 -1.30 -16.74
CA GLN A 179 -6.66 -0.60 -17.04
C GLN A 179 -6.83 0.89 -16.82
N TYR A 180 -5.85 1.48 -16.17
CA TYR A 180 -5.69 2.93 -15.98
C TYR A 180 -4.34 3.36 -16.53
N ARG A 181 -4.29 4.58 -17.08
CA ARG A 181 -3.04 5.27 -17.42
C ARG A 181 -2.87 6.43 -16.47
N LEU A 182 -1.65 6.58 -15.95
CA LEU A 182 -1.22 7.69 -15.14
C LEU A 182 -0.05 8.37 -15.83
N GLU A 183 -0.18 9.67 -16.06
CA GLU A 183 0.83 10.51 -16.72
C GLU A 183 1.23 11.64 -15.77
N GLY A 184 2.51 11.97 -15.73
CA GLY A 184 3.14 13.10 -15.03
C GLY A 184 4.27 13.65 -15.86
N GLU A 185 5.03 14.65 -15.36
CA GLU A 185 6.05 15.35 -16.14
C GLU A 185 7.07 14.40 -16.79
N ASP A 186 7.64 13.46 -16.09
CA ASP A 186 8.59 12.46 -16.63
C ASP A 186 8.12 11.04 -16.29
N LEU A 187 6.82 10.83 -16.19
CA LEU A 187 6.22 9.60 -15.71
C LEU A 187 5.07 9.16 -16.60
N GLU A 188 5.15 7.93 -17.09
CA GLU A 188 4.04 7.24 -17.74
C GLU A 188 3.91 5.84 -17.16
N LEU A 189 2.76 5.58 -16.51
CA LEU A 189 2.43 4.29 -15.90
C LEU A 189 1.13 3.76 -16.46
N GLU A 190 1.08 2.45 -16.64
CA GLU A 190 -0.15 1.70 -16.81
C GLU A 190 -0.38 0.79 -15.61
N LEU A 191 -1.60 0.77 -15.10
CA LEU A 191 -2.00 0.05 -13.90
C LEU A 191 -3.18 -0.87 -14.20
N TRP A 192 -3.16 -2.07 -13.67
CA TRP A 192 -4.25 -3.03 -13.83
C TRP A 192 -4.80 -3.47 -12.49
N TYR A 193 -6.12 -3.46 -12.39
CA TYR A 193 -6.87 -3.91 -11.22
C TYR A 193 -7.88 -4.98 -11.59
N SER A 194 -8.09 -5.95 -10.70
CA SER A 194 -9.18 -6.92 -10.87
C SER A 194 -10.54 -6.25 -10.81
N GLN A 195 -11.61 -7.00 -11.11
CA GLN A 195 -12.99 -6.53 -10.98
C GLN A 195 -13.33 -6.15 -9.53
N GLU A 196 -12.71 -6.79 -8.55
CA GLU A 196 -12.87 -6.52 -7.11
C GLU A 196 -11.97 -5.37 -6.63
N GLY A 197 -11.11 -4.82 -7.51
CA GLY A 197 -10.23 -3.70 -7.20
C GLY A 197 -8.87 -4.09 -6.64
N HIS A 198 -8.45 -5.35 -6.74
CA HIS A 198 -7.10 -5.75 -6.35
C HIS A 198 -6.07 -5.32 -7.41
N TRP A 199 -4.98 -4.73 -6.98
CA TRP A 199 -3.87 -4.38 -7.85
C TRP A 199 -3.18 -5.64 -8.39
N LEU A 200 -3.06 -5.74 -9.72
CA LEU A 200 -2.58 -6.94 -10.41
C LEU A 200 -1.23 -6.73 -11.11
N ALA A 201 -1.00 -5.56 -11.68
CA ALA A 201 0.19 -5.28 -12.47
C ALA A 201 0.44 -3.78 -12.61
N LEU A 202 1.67 -3.45 -12.96
CA LEU A 202 2.11 -2.11 -13.34
C LEU A 202 3.10 -2.24 -14.50
N GLN A 203 3.02 -1.29 -15.44
CA GLN A 203 4.04 -1.08 -16.46
C GLN A 203 4.44 0.39 -16.48
N SER A 204 5.71 0.65 -16.81
CA SER A 204 6.23 1.99 -17.04
C SER A 204 7.06 2.01 -18.31
N SER A 205 6.80 2.99 -19.16
CA SER A 205 7.62 3.27 -20.34
C SER A 205 8.80 4.14 -19.91
N LEU A 206 10.00 3.60 -20.05
CA LEU A 206 11.25 4.31 -19.71
C LEU A 206 11.87 4.95 -20.94
N GLU A 207 12.81 5.85 -20.72
CA GLU A 207 13.63 6.43 -21.78
C GLU A 207 14.25 5.36 -22.70
N GLY A 208 14.35 5.68 -23.98
CA GLY A 208 14.85 4.73 -25.00
C GLY A 208 13.87 3.62 -25.38
N GLY A 209 12.60 3.73 -24.96
CA GLY A 209 11.54 2.77 -25.32
C GLY A 209 11.64 1.44 -24.58
N ARG A 210 12.33 1.40 -23.45
CA ARG A 210 12.41 0.22 -22.59
C ARG A 210 11.17 0.13 -21.73
N LEU A 211 10.75 -1.09 -21.40
CA LEU A 211 9.55 -1.38 -20.63
C LEU A 211 9.91 -1.95 -19.26
N LEU A 212 9.56 -1.25 -18.19
CA LEU A 212 9.57 -1.78 -16.83
C LEU A 212 8.22 -2.42 -16.54
N ARG A 213 8.20 -3.66 -16.07
CA ARG A 213 6.98 -4.42 -15.86
C ARG A 213 6.99 -5.14 -14.51
N TYR A 214 5.87 -5.03 -13.80
CA TYR A 214 5.62 -5.70 -12.52
C TYR A 214 4.65 -6.85 -12.74
N GLU A 215 5.05 -8.06 -12.37
CA GLU A 215 4.23 -9.26 -12.42
C GLU A 215 4.03 -9.83 -11.02
N ILE A 216 2.77 -10.00 -10.61
CA ILE A 216 2.45 -10.51 -9.28
C ILE A 216 2.85 -11.98 -9.16
N GLU A 217 3.53 -12.33 -8.07
CA GLU A 217 3.84 -13.72 -7.72
C GLU A 217 2.54 -14.43 -7.32
N GLN A 218 2.33 -15.65 -7.82
CA GLN A 218 1.13 -16.47 -7.55
C GLN A 218 1.30 -17.38 -6.34
#